data_bccf157346d7a4aa50f1bff3a333ea36
#
_entry.id   bccf157346d7a4aa50f1bff3a333ea36
#
_cell.length_a   1.000
_cell.length_b   1.000
_cell.length_c   1.000
_cell.angle_alpha   90.00
_cell.angle_beta   90.00
_cell.angle_gamma   90.00
#
_symmetry.space_group_name_H-M   'P 1'
#
loop_
_entity.id
_entity.type
_entity.pdbx_description
1 polymer ?
#
loop_
_entity_poly.entity_id
_entity_poly.type
_entity_poly.pdbx_seq_one_letter_code
_entity_poly.pdbx_strand_id
1 'polypeptide(L)'
;MPSKQLNRILWVTVIVLIGFFAYRAQDTIEMALSGVGKLDVRPEPHSSTLYLRWRGQVDSPMAQRISEALDKHGGEASRIVLSLSSPGGSLVHGAEVIRLLQRAGDRRQLETIVEGRGICASMCVPVYLQGQLRRASENARFMFHEVSFRESFSDDKVDVPERAIGNATDRFFVRYFLPAGVPEDWVRQVRRDISGGIDVWKSARELVDENAGIVQRID
;
A
#
# COMPACT_ATOMS: atom_id res chain seq x y z
N MET A 1 50.12 5.82 24.53
CA MET A 1 49.68 4.68 23.70
C MET A 1 48.18 4.36 23.81
N PRO A 2 47.24 5.32 23.71
CA PRO A 2 45.82 5.03 23.68
C PRO A 2 45.21 4.91 22.27
N SER A 3 45.94 5.25 21.20
CA SER A 3 45.36 5.41 19.86
C SER A 3 44.95 4.10 19.15
N LYS A 4 45.62 2.99 19.41
CA LYS A 4 45.33 1.70 18.75
C LYS A 4 44.06 1.02 19.27
N GLN A 5 43.76 1.14 20.54
CA GLN A 5 42.50 0.61 21.11
C GLN A 5 41.28 1.45 20.69
N LEU A 6 41.41 2.76 20.67
CA LEU A 6 40.38 3.66 20.27
C LEU A 6 40.00 3.43 18.77
N ASN A 7 41.01 3.25 17.90
CA ASN A 7 40.78 2.91 16.49
C ASN A 7 40.10 1.54 16.31
N ARG A 8 40.44 0.53 17.11
CA ARG A 8 39.77 -0.78 17.04
C ARG A 8 38.28 -0.69 17.44
N ILE A 9 37.99 0.03 18.52
CA ILE A 9 36.60 0.25 18.94
C ILE A 9 35.81 1.00 17.87
N LEU A 10 36.41 2.05 17.29
CA LEU A 10 35.78 2.83 16.22
C LEU A 10 35.44 1.95 15.00
N TRP A 11 36.39 1.12 14.54
CA TRP A 11 36.18 0.22 13.40
C TRP A 11 35.13 -0.85 13.68
N VAL A 12 35.09 -1.42 14.89
CA VAL A 12 34.05 -2.39 15.29
C VAL A 12 32.69 -1.71 15.28
N THR A 13 32.58 -0.49 15.84
CA THR A 13 31.31 0.26 15.84
C THR A 13 30.83 0.59 14.41
N VAL A 14 31.73 0.98 13.52
CA VAL A 14 31.42 1.26 12.10
C VAL A 14 30.95 -0.01 11.39
N ILE A 15 31.62 -1.14 11.60
CA ILE A 15 31.22 -2.43 10.98
C ILE A 15 29.85 -2.88 11.49
N VAL A 16 29.58 -2.73 12.78
CA VAL A 16 28.27 -3.07 13.38
C VAL A 16 27.18 -2.16 12.84
N LEU A 17 27.45 -0.86 12.70
CA LEU A 17 26.49 0.08 12.11
C LEU A 17 26.23 -0.23 10.64
N ILE A 18 27.26 -0.50 9.85
CA ILE A 18 27.11 -0.89 8.43
C ILE A 18 26.33 -2.20 8.34
N GLY A 19 26.63 -3.20 9.16
CA GLY A 19 25.89 -4.45 9.21
C GLY A 19 24.43 -4.26 9.59
N PHE A 20 24.15 -3.40 10.56
CA PHE A 20 22.77 -3.05 10.96
C PHE A 20 22.01 -2.31 9.86
N PHE A 21 22.65 -1.34 9.18
CA PHE A 21 22.04 -0.64 8.05
C PHE A 21 21.86 -1.58 6.85
N ALA A 22 22.81 -2.45 6.55
CA ALA A 22 22.69 -3.45 5.49
C ALA A 22 21.53 -4.44 5.79
N TYR A 23 21.43 -4.92 7.04
CA TYR A 23 20.34 -5.79 7.47
C TYR A 23 18.98 -5.10 7.35
N ARG A 24 18.87 -3.82 7.74
CA ARG A 24 17.65 -3.01 7.58
C ARG A 24 17.34 -2.70 6.10
N ALA A 25 18.36 -2.58 5.27
CA ALA A 25 18.20 -2.33 3.83
C ALA A 25 17.88 -3.60 3.02
N GLN A 26 18.13 -4.79 3.55
CA GLN A 26 17.92 -6.05 2.83
C GLN A 26 16.48 -6.21 2.33
N ASP A 27 15.49 -5.92 3.18
CA ASP A 27 14.07 -5.99 2.78
C ASP A 27 13.72 -5.01 1.64
N THR A 28 14.37 -3.85 1.63
CA THR A 28 14.17 -2.81 0.60
C THR A 28 14.90 -3.16 -0.69
N ILE A 29 16.07 -3.77 -0.59
CA ILE A 29 16.87 -4.21 -1.73
C ILE A 29 16.26 -5.44 -2.38
N GLU A 30 15.75 -6.42 -1.61
CA GLU A 30 15.00 -7.55 -2.17
C GLU A 30 13.72 -7.11 -2.89
N MET A 31 13.00 -6.12 -2.36
CA MET A 31 11.84 -5.52 -3.02
C MET A 31 12.21 -4.84 -4.34
N ALA A 32 13.35 -4.14 -4.38
CA ALA A 32 13.84 -3.43 -5.57
C ALA A 32 14.40 -4.38 -6.63
N LEU A 33 14.99 -5.51 -6.22
CA LEU A 33 15.63 -6.47 -7.14
C LEU A 33 14.68 -7.55 -7.66
N SER A 34 13.64 -7.94 -6.88
CA SER A 34 12.73 -9.02 -7.28
C SER A 34 11.52 -8.55 -8.08
N GLY A 35 11.16 -7.27 -8.01
CA GLY A 35 9.92 -6.75 -8.62
C GLY A 35 8.64 -7.41 -8.11
N VAL A 36 8.74 -8.47 -7.32
CA VAL A 36 7.64 -9.33 -6.85
C VAL A 36 7.34 -9.00 -5.39
N GLY A 37 6.11 -8.56 -5.13
CA GLY A 37 5.67 -8.27 -3.77
C GLY A 37 5.74 -9.49 -2.84
N LYS A 38 5.84 -9.25 -1.53
CA LYS A 38 5.93 -10.26 -0.47
C LYS A 38 4.71 -10.20 0.45
N LEU A 39 4.12 -11.35 0.73
CA LEU A 39 3.06 -11.50 1.73
C LEU A 39 3.61 -12.23 2.96
N ASP A 40 3.61 -11.56 4.12
CA ASP A 40 3.84 -12.20 5.41
C ASP A 40 2.47 -12.53 6.03
N VAL A 41 2.30 -13.79 6.46
CA VAL A 41 1.05 -14.31 7.02
C VAL A 41 1.27 -14.68 8.48
N ARG A 42 0.43 -14.13 9.38
CA ARG A 42 0.48 -14.42 10.82
C ARG A 42 -0.93 -14.69 11.35
N PRO A 43 -1.28 -15.96 11.54
CA PRO A 43 -2.48 -16.30 12.29
C PRO A 43 -2.28 -15.97 13.76
N GLU A 44 -3.28 -15.34 14.37
CA GLU A 44 -3.31 -15.03 15.81
C GLU A 44 -4.47 -15.83 16.46
N PRO A 45 -4.24 -17.10 16.84
CA PRO A 45 -5.30 -17.99 17.28
C PRO A 45 -6.10 -17.45 18.48
N HIS A 46 -5.43 -16.78 19.43
CA HIS A 46 -6.08 -16.23 20.61
C HIS A 46 -7.04 -15.06 20.33
N SER A 47 -6.87 -14.36 19.23
CA SER A 47 -7.71 -13.21 18.82
C SER A 47 -8.63 -13.53 17.64
N SER A 48 -8.59 -14.76 17.11
CA SER A 48 -9.26 -15.16 15.86
C SER A 48 -8.98 -14.17 14.71
N THR A 49 -7.75 -13.64 14.68
CA THR A 49 -7.30 -12.66 13.70
C THR A 49 -6.30 -13.30 12.74
N LEU A 50 -6.52 -13.08 11.46
CA LEU A 50 -5.52 -13.36 10.43
C LEU A 50 -4.85 -12.04 10.01
N TYR A 51 -3.59 -11.90 10.38
CA TYR A 51 -2.79 -10.74 10.02
C TYR A 51 -2.01 -11.04 8.73
N LEU A 52 -2.24 -10.21 7.71
CA LEU A 52 -1.62 -10.27 6.39
C LEU A 52 -0.82 -8.98 6.17
N ARG A 53 0.48 -9.08 5.89
CA ARG A 53 1.29 -7.91 5.54
C ARG A 53 1.79 -8.04 4.13
N TRP A 54 1.34 -7.15 3.25
CA TRP A 54 1.82 -7.02 1.89
C TRP A 54 2.85 -5.91 1.77
N ARG A 55 3.98 -6.23 1.13
CA ARG A 55 5.02 -5.27 0.75
C ARG A 55 5.38 -5.48 -0.71
N GLY A 56 5.27 -4.43 -1.54
CA GLY A 56 5.60 -4.46 -2.97
C GLY A 56 4.47 -3.97 -3.85
N GLN A 57 4.60 -4.17 -5.15
CA GLN A 57 3.63 -3.72 -6.13
C GLN A 57 2.29 -4.47 -6.01
N VAL A 58 1.20 -3.79 -6.41
CA VAL A 58 -0.11 -4.41 -6.64
C VAL A 58 -0.06 -5.10 -8.00
N ASP A 59 0.33 -6.37 -8.01
CA ASP A 59 0.67 -7.15 -9.19
C ASP A 59 0.05 -8.57 -9.12
N SER A 60 0.22 -9.38 -10.17
CA SER A 60 -0.43 -10.69 -10.33
C SER A 60 -0.30 -11.61 -9.12
N PRO A 61 0.85 -11.70 -8.40
CA PRO A 61 0.96 -12.59 -7.25
C PRO A 61 0.15 -12.15 -6.04
N MET A 62 -0.27 -10.88 -5.92
CA MET A 62 -0.93 -10.38 -4.70
C MET A 62 -2.26 -11.08 -4.44
N ALA A 63 -3.14 -11.14 -5.43
CA ALA A 63 -4.45 -11.78 -5.30
C ALA A 63 -4.31 -13.28 -4.98
N GLN A 64 -3.44 -13.97 -5.71
CA GLN A 64 -3.19 -15.40 -5.50
C GLN A 64 -2.68 -15.67 -4.08
N ARG A 65 -1.66 -14.95 -3.62
CA ARG A 65 -1.06 -15.16 -2.29
C ARG A 65 -2.03 -14.85 -1.16
N ILE A 66 -2.85 -13.80 -1.30
CA ILE A 66 -3.89 -13.50 -0.31
C ILE A 66 -4.95 -14.62 -0.32
N SER A 67 -5.38 -15.12 -1.49
CA SER A 67 -6.33 -16.23 -1.58
C SER A 67 -5.80 -17.48 -0.89
N GLU A 68 -4.57 -17.89 -1.20
CA GLU A 68 -3.91 -19.04 -0.57
C GLU A 68 -3.82 -18.90 0.97
N ALA A 69 -3.50 -17.69 1.46
CA ALA A 69 -3.47 -17.42 2.89
C ALA A 69 -4.86 -17.51 3.55
N LEU A 70 -5.90 -17.01 2.87
CA LEU A 70 -7.29 -17.11 3.33
C LEU A 70 -7.79 -18.56 3.32
N ASP A 71 -7.47 -19.34 2.29
CA ASP A 71 -7.86 -20.75 2.19
C ASP A 71 -7.18 -21.58 3.28
N LYS A 72 -5.92 -21.31 3.57
CA LYS A 72 -5.14 -22.05 4.56
C LYS A 72 -5.44 -21.66 6.02
N HIS A 73 -5.66 -20.39 6.30
CA HIS A 73 -5.72 -19.85 7.65
C HIS A 73 -7.01 -19.09 7.96
N GLY A 74 -7.84 -18.82 6.95
CA GLY A 74 -9.04 -18.00 7.12
C GLY A 74 -10.21 -18.72 7.78
N GLY A 75 -10.20 -20.06 7.87
CA GLY A 75 -11.33 -20.84 8.39
C GLY A 75 -11.75 -20.47 9.81
N GLU A 76 -10.78 -20.21 10.68
CA GLU A 76 -10.96 -19.87 12.10
C GLU A 76 -10.94 -18.36 12.37
N ALA A 77 -10.58 -17.54 11.37
CA ALA A 77 -10.47 -16.12 11.54
C ALA A 77 -11.83 -15.41 11.39
N SER A 78 -12.26 -14.69 12.41
CA SER A 78 -13.39 -13.77 12.37
C SER A 78 -12.99 -12.38 11.87
N ARG A 79 -11.71 -12.04 11.98
CA ARG A 79 -11.13 -10.77 11.57
C ARG A 79 -9.90 -10.98 10.68
N ILE A 80 -9.80 -10.18 9.62
CA ILE A 80 -8.65 -10.08 8.73
C ILE A 80 -8.08 -8.68 8.85
N VAL A 81 -6.79 -8.56 9.13
CA VAL A 81 -6.04 -7.30 9.09
C VAL A 81 -5.06 -7.35 7.93
N LEU A 82 -5.25 -6.49 6.93
CA LEU A 82 -4.34 -6.34 5.80
C LEU A 82 -3.47 -5.10 5.97
N SER A 83 -2.21 -5.31 6.34
CA SER A 83 -1.19 -4.25 6.37
C SER A 83 -0.59 -4.07 4.99
N LEU A 84 -0.52 -2.82 4.54
CA LEU A 84 -0.08 -2.45 3.20
C LEU A 84 1.14 -1.53 3.24
N SER A 85 2.13 -1.85 2.40
CA SER A 85 3.23 -0.95 2.04
C SER A 85 3.53 -1.15 0.55
N SER A 86 2.99 -0.27 -0.31
CA SER A 86 2.96 -0.51 -1.75
C SER A 86 3.05 0.80 -2.55
N PRO A 87 3.89 0.84 -3.60
CA PRO A 87 3.92 1.95 -4.56
C PRO A 87 2.72 1.96 -5.53
N GLY A 88 1.79 1.01 -5.40
CA GLY A 88 0.72 0.80 -6.38
C GLY A 88 1.05 -0.28 -7.38
N GLY A 89 0.50 -0.19 -8.60
CA GLY A 89 0.74 -1.18 -9.64
C GLY A 89 -0.42 -1.30 -10.63
N SER A 90 -0.66 -2.50 -11.13
CA SER A 90 -1.60 -2.79 -12.19
C SER A 90 -3.07 -2.57 -11.77
N LEU A 91 -3.82 -1.84 -12.59
CA LEU A 91 -5.27 -1.67 -12.42
C LEU A 91 -6.02 -3.01 -12.52
N VAL A 92 -5.57 -3.91 -13.40
CA VAL A 92 -6.21 -5.22 -13.63
C VAL A 92 -6.03 -6.09 -12.39
N HIS A 93 -4.79 -6.24 -11.93
CA HIS A 93 -4.49 -7.06 -10.74
C HIS A 93 -5.05 -6.43 -9.46
N GLY A 94 -5.03 -5.10 -9.35
CA GLY A 94 -5.68 -4.43 -8.24
C GLY A 94 -7.19 -4.67 -8.19
N ALA A 95 -7.87 -4.70 -9.33
CA ALA A 95 -9.29 -5.05 -9.39
C ALA A 95 -9.55 -6.51 -8.96
N GLU A 96 -8.63 -7.43 -9.21
CA GLU A 96 -8.71 -8.82 -8.72
C GLU A 96 -8.56 -8.89 -7.20
N VAL A 97 -7.57 -8.18 -6.65
CA VAL A 97 -7.38 -8.07 -5.19
C VAL A 97 -8.61 -7.48 -4.53
N ILE A 98 -9.17 -6.38 -5.07
CA ILE A 98 -10.37 -5.73 -4.55
C ILE A 98 -11.55 -6.72 -4.51
N ARG A 99 -11.84 -7.44 -5.59
CA ARG A 99 -12.91 -8.45 -5.60
C ARG A 99 -12.70 -9.56 -4.57
N LEU A 100 -11.45 -9.98 -4.36
CA LEU A 100 -11.11 -10.96 -3.34
C LEU A 100 -11.39 -10.43 -1.94
N LEU A 101 -10.94 -9.20 -1.64
CA LEU A 101 -11.14 -8.55 -0.34
C LEU A 101 -12.61 -8.27 -0.04
N GLN A 102 -13.40 -7.87 -1.04
CA GLN A 102 -14.85 -7.71 -0.89
C GLN A 102 -15.51 -9.01 -0.45
N ARG A 103 -15.26 -10.13 -1.16
CA ARG A 103 -15.79 -11.46 -0.76
C ARG A 103 -15.31 -11.89 0.64
N ALA A 104 -14.08 -11.54 1.01
CA ALA A 104 -13.58 -11.82 2.36
C ALA A 104 -14.30 -10.98 3.41
N GLY A 105 -14.52 -9.70 3.12
CA GLY A 105 -15.24 -8.74 3.98
C GLY A 105 -16.73 -9.07 4.17
N ASP A 106 -17.38 -9.71 3.20
CA ASP A 106 -18.77 -10.18 3.35
C ASP A 106 -18.94 -11.24 4.45
N ARG A 107 -17.88 -11.93 4.80
CA ARG A 107 -17.88 -13.06 5.74
C ARG A 107 -17.14 -12.79 7.04
N ARG A 108 -16.26 -11.80 7.06
CA ARG A 108 -15.34 -11.49 8.15
C ARG A 108 -15.15 -9.99 8.29
N GLN A 109 -14.79 -9.54 9.47
CA GLN A 109 -14.38 -8.15 9.63
C GLN A 109 -13.04 -7.92 8.89
N LEU A 110 -13.06 -7.06 7.88
CA LEU A 110 -11.87 -6.67 7.13
C LEU A 110 -11.37 -5.32 7.63
N GLU A 111 -10.13 -5.30 8.06
CA GLU A 111 -9.41 -4.09 8.45
C GLU A 111 -8.20 -3.90 7.54
N THR A 112 -7.95 -2.67 7.12
CA THR A 112 -6.75 -2.30 6.37
C THR A 112 -5.92 -1.30 7.15
N ILE A 113 -4.59 -1.44 7.09
CA ILE A 113 -3.68 -0.57 7.82
C ILE A 113 -2.44 -0.22 6.99
N VAL A 114 -1.97 1.03 7.13
CA VAL A 114 -0.63 1.45 6.67
C VAL A 114 0.18 1.83 7.91
N GLU A 115 1.19 1.01 8.22
CA GLU A 115 1.95 1.10 9.47
C GLU A 115 3.20 1.96 9.36
N GLY A 116 3.55 2.63 10.44
CA GLY A 116 4.79 3.38 10.59
C GLY A 116 4.93 4.51 9.55
N ARG A 117 6.01 4.45 8.76
CA ARG A 117 6.23 5.33 7.60
C ARG A 117 5.94 4.61 6.28
N GLY A 118 5.07 3.60 6.30
CA GLY A 118 4.65 2.88 5.11
C GLY A 118 4.01 3.80 4.08
N ILE A 119 4.06 3.37 2.83
CA ILE A 119 3.42 4.08 1.72
C ILE A 119 2.25 3.27 1.18
N CYS A 120 1.20 3.95 0.76
CA CYS A 120 0.12 3.37 -0.04
C CYS A 120 -0.17 4.31 -1.20
N ALA A 121 0.41 4.02 -2.35
CA ALA A 121 0.36 4.90 -3.50
C ALA A 121 -0.49 4.31 -4.64
N SER A 122 -1.11 5.17 -5.45
CA SER A 122 -1.80 4.78 -6.68
C SER A 122 -2.81 3.63 -6.44
N MET A 123 -2.71 2.50 -7.13
CA MET A 123 -3.64 1.36 -7.02
C MET A 123 -3.66 0.71 -5.61
N CYS A 124 -2.67 1.00 -4.74
CA CYS A 124 -2.73 0.59 -3.34
C CYS A 124 -3.89 1.26 -2.59
N VAL A 125 -4.21 2.53 -2.91
CA VAL A 125 -5.28 3.27 -2.21
C VAL A 125 -6.64 2.61 -2.40
N PRO A 126 -7.10 2.26 -3.61
CA PRO A 126 -8.31 1.47 -3.80
C PRO A 126 -8.34 0.13 -3.04
N VAL A 127 -7.19 -0.57 -2.96
CA VAL A 127 -7.08 -1.80 -2.16
C VAL A 127 -7.26 -1.49 -0.67
N TYR A 128 -6.61 -0.44 -0.16
CA TYR A 128 -6.76 0.02 1.22
C TYR A 128 -8.20 0.42 1.55
N LEU A 129 -8.90 1.04 0.61
CA LEU A 129 -10.31 1.46 0.77
C LEU A 129 -11.28 0.29 0.95
N GLN A 130 -10.88 -0.97 0.74
CA GLN A 130 -11.73 -2.13 0.97
C GLN A 130 -11.90 -2.46 2.45
N GLY A 131 -11.08 -1.91 3.34
CA GLY A 131 -11.25 -2.08 4.79
C GLY A 131 -12.54 -1.45 5.29
N GLN A 132 -13.32 -2.23 6.05
CA GLN A 132 -14.47 -1.71 6.83
C GLN A 132 -13.98 -0.78 7.95
N LEU A 133 -12.80 -1.08 8.50
CA LEU A 133 -12.02 -0.18 9.35
C LEU A 133 -10.67 0.10 8.67
N ARG A 134 -10.40 1.38 8.44
CA ARG A 134 -9.19 1.85 7.75
C ARG A 134 -8.31 2.65 8.70
N ARG A 135 -7.17 2.05 9.05
CA ARG A 135 -6.22 2.62 10.01
C ARG A 135 -4.92 3.03 9.33
N ALA A 136 -4.25 4.01 9.89
CA ALA A 136 -2.91 4.35 9.46
C ALA A 136 -2.09 4.93 10.61
N SER A 137 -0.79 4.72 10.61
CA SER A 137 0.10 5.51 11.45
C SER A 137 0.14 6.95 10.96
N GLU A 138 0.27 7.91 11.87
CA GLU A 138 0.21 9.34 11.58
C GLU A 138 1.10 9.78 10.40
N ASN A 139 2.30 9.20 10.33
CA ASN A 139 3.31 9.50 9.30
C ASN A 139 3.27 8.56 8.09
N ALA A 140 2.27 7.68 8.00
CA ALA A 140 2.03 6.90 6.80
C ALA A 140 1.67 7.82 5.64
N ARG A 141 2.12 7.49 4.43
CA ARG A 141 1.97 8.37 3.27
C ARG A 141 1.12 7.72 2.19
N PHE A 142 0.22 8.51 1.63
CA PHE A 142 -0.64 8.15 0.54
C PHE A 142 -0.32 9.00 -0.68
N MET A 143 -0.40 8.42 -1.88
CA MET A 143 -0.14 9.14 -3.11
C MET A 143 -1.26 8.94 -4.13
N PHE A 144 -1.63 10.02 -4.74
CA PHE A 144 -2.66 10.12 -5.77
C PHE A 144 -2.06 10.69 -7.03
N HIS A 145 -2.39 10.12 -8.17
CA HIS A 145 -1.99 10.60 -9.49
C HIS A 145 -3.02 10.21 -10.56
N GLU A 146 -2.89 10.75 -11.74
CA GLU A 146 -3.72 10.36 -12.88
C GLU A 146 -3.44 8.91 -13.30
N VAL A 147 -4.45 8.24 -13.87
CA VAL A 147 -4.25 6.92 -14.47
C VAL A 147 -3.20 7.02 -15.57
N SER A 148 -2.15 6.21 -15.45
CA SER A 148 -1.10 6.11 -16.48
C SER A 148 -1.34 4.90 -17.36
N PHE A 149 -1.05 5.07 -18.65
CA PHE A 149 -1.06 4.01 -19.64
C PHE A 149 0.38 3.63 -19.95
N ARG A 150 0.70 2.33 -19.86
CA ARG A 150 2.00 1.78 -20.23
C ARG A 150 1.77 0.62 -21.19
N GLU A 151 2.66 0.39 -22.11
CA GLU A 151 2.64 -0.82 -22.91
C GLU A 151 2.89 -2.06 -22.04
N SER A 152 2.22 -3.17 -22.38
CA SER A 152 2.20 -4.40 -21.56
C SER A 152 3.56 -5.06 -21.40
N PHE A 153 4.57 -4.66 -22.20
CA PHE A 153 5.90 -5.27 -22.25
C PHE A 153 7.06 -4.26 -22.21
N SER A 154 6.78 -2.96 -22.13
CA SER A 154 7.79 -1.91 -21.98
C SER A 154 7.36 -0.95 -20.89
N ASP A 155 8.35 -0.30 -20.23
CA ASP A 155 8.09 0.78 -19.28
C ASP A 155 7.75 2.11 -19.97
N ASP A 156 7.67 2.11 -21.31
CA ASP A 156 7.39 3.30 -22.10
C ASP A 156 5.96 3.78 -21.90
N LYS A 157 5.80 5.08 -21.72
CA LYS A 157 4.48 5.72 -21.67
C LYS A 157 3.88 5.68 -23.07
N VAL A 158 2.67 5.16 -23.18
CA VAL A 158 1.90 5.25 -24.43
C VAL A 158 1.43 6.70 -24.59
N ASP A 159 1.58 7.25 -25.79
CA ASP A 159 1.04 8.57 -26.13
C ASP A 159 -0.50 8.47 -26.19
N VAL A 160 -1.14 8.92 -25.13
CA VAL A 160 -2.60 8.86 -24.95
C VAL A 160 -3.13 10.30 -24.85
N PRO A 161 -4.19 10.65 -25.59
CA PRO A 161 -4.78 11.97 -25.50
C PRO A 161 -5.15 12.33 -24.03
N GLU A 162 -4.85 13.54 -23.60
CA GLU A 162 -5.09 14.04 -22.25
C GLU A 162 -6.55 13.82 -21.79
N ARG A 163 -7.53 14.01 -22.70
CA ARG A 163 -8.94 13.70 -22.43
C ARG A 163 -9.18 12.24 -22.06
N ALA A 164 -8.47 11.31 -22.67
CA ALA A 164 -8.62 9.88 -22.35
C ALA A 164 -8.03 9.56 -20.98
N ILE A 165 -6.91 10.18 -20.62
CA ILE A 165 -6.32 10.11 -19.27
C ILE A 165 -7.30 10.66 -18.23
N GLY A 166 -7.82 11.86 -18.46
CA GLY A 166 -8.82 12.49 -17.59
C GLY A 166 -10.04 11.61 -17.38
N ASN A 167 -10.64 11.10 -18.46
CA ASN A 167 -11.82 10.22 -18.40
C ASN A 167 -11.53 8.89 -17.68
N ALA A 168 -10.34 8.31 -17.85
CA ALA A 168 -9.94 7.09 -17.15
C ALA A 168 -9.77 7.35 -15.65
N THR A 169 -9.16 8.49 -15.30
CA THR A 169 -8.97 8.91 -13.93
C THR A 169 -10.32 9.22 -13.26
N ASP A 170 -11.26 9.87 -13.94
CA ASP A 170 -12.62 10.08 -13.42
C ASP A 170 -13.30 8.75 -13.07
N ARG A 171 -13.30 7.80 -14.02
CA ARG A 171 -13.86 6.47 -13.80
C ARG A 171 -13.18 5.73 -12.64
N PHE A 172 -11.87 5.91 -12.48
CA PHE A 172 -11.11 5.30 -11.37
C PHE A 172 -11.60 5.82 -10.01
N PHE A 173 -11.71 7.13 -9.84
CA PHE A 173 -12.20 7.73 -8.60
C PHE A 173 -13.67 7.39 -8.33
N VAL A 174 -14.54 7.51 -9.33
CA VAL A 174 -15.95 7.14 -9.19
C VAL A 174 -16.12 5.67 -8.81
N ARG A 175 -15.31 4.80 -9.38
CA ARG A 175 -15.41 3.35 -9.14
C ARG A 175 -14.93 2.92 -7.76
N TYR A 176 -13.88 3.54 -7.24
CA TYR A 176 -13.19 3.03 -6.06
C TYR A 176 -13.30 3.93 -4.84
N PHE A 177 -13.42 5.23 -5.01
CA PHE A 177 -13.40 6.17 -3.89
C PHE A 177 -14.80 6.50 -3.39
N LEU A 178 -15.72 6.83 -4.28
CA LEU A 178 -17.07 7.20 -3.88
C LEU A 178 -17.81 6.06 -3.15
N PRO A 179 -17.77 4.78 -3.61
CA PRO A 179 -18.40 3.69 -2.86
C PRO A 179 -17.77 3.42 -1.49
N ALA A 180 -16.50 3.83 -1.28
CA ALA A 180 -15.82 3.73 0.01
C ALA A 180 -16.17 4.86 0.98
N GLY A 181 -17.05 5.79 0.59
CA GLY A 181 -17.49 6.92 1.39
C GLY A 181 -16.54 8.13 1.37
N VAL A 182 -15.63 8.20 0.39
CA VAL A 182 -14.82 9.39 0.18
C VAL A 182 -15.71 10.52 -0.35
N PRO A 183 -15.71 11.73 0.27
CA PRO A 183 -16.57 12.83 -0.14
C PRO A 183 -16.30 13.29 -1.60
N GLU A 184 -17.36 13.55 -2.35
CA GLU A 184 -17.21 14.01 -3.73
C GLU A 184 -16.41 15.32 -3.85
N ASP A 185 -16.58 16.23 -2.90
CA ASP A 185 -15.85 17.51 -2.87
C ASP A 185 -14.35 17.27 -2.74
N TRP A 186 -13.96 16.35 -1.88
CA TRP A 186 -12.56 15.96 -1.74
C TRP A 186 -12.03 15.29 -3.02
N VAL A 187 -12.83 14.39 -3.62
CA VAL A 187 -12.48 13.77 -4.91
C VAL A 187 -12.30 14.84 -6.00
N ARG A 188 -13.20 15.81 -6.10
CA ARG A 188 -13.05 16.92 -7.05
C ARG A 188 -11.79 17.75 -6.80
N GLN A 189 -11.43 17.98 -5.53
CA GLN A 189 -10.23 18.73 -5.20
C GLN A 189 -8.98 17.96 -5.60
N VAL A 190 -8.82 16.71 -5.15
CA VAL A 190 -7.62 15.91 -5.48
C VAL A 190 -7.48 15.70 -6.99
N ARG A 191 -8.61 15.60 -7.71
CA ARG A 191 -8.62 15.51 -9.18
C ARG A 191 -8.03 16.75 -9.85
N ARG A 192 -8.30 17.95 -9.33
CA ARG A 192 -7.65 19.18 -9.81
C ARG A 192 -6.16 19.19 -9.50
N ASP A 193 -5.81 18.75 -8.30
CA ASP A 193 -4.43 18.79 -7.80
C ASP A 193 -3.49 17.84 -8.55
N ILE A 194 -4.01 16.68 -9.03
CA ILE A 194 -3.23 15.70 -9.80
C ILE A 194 -3.22 15.97 -11.31
N SER A 195 -4.01 16.92 -11.79
CA SER A 195 -4.15 17.20 -13.23
C SER A 195 -2.81 17.62 -13.83
N GLY A 196 -2.54 17.14 -15.05
CA GLY A 196 -1.27 17.40 -15.73
C GLY A 196 -0.14 16.47 -15.27
N GLY A 197 -0.46 15.32 -14.66
CA GLY A 197 0.51 14.30 -14.27
C GLY A 197 1.25 14.59 -12.97
N ILE A 198 0.63 15.37 -12.07
CA ILE A 198 1.22 15.71 -10.76
C ILE A 198 0.98 14.58 -9.77
N ASP A 199 2.02 14.16 -9.06
CA ASP A 199 1.92 13.23 -7.93
C ASP A 199 1.61 14.01 -6.65
N VAL A 200 0.43 13.79 -6.08
CA VAL A 200 -0.01 14.42 -4.83
C VAL A 200 0.20 13.46 -3.67
N TRP A 201 1.09 13.83 -2.77
CA TRP A 201 1.40 13.08 -1.56
C TRP A 201 0.74 13.70 -0.35
N LYS A 202 0.07 12.87 0.47
CA LYS A 202 -0.53 13.26 1.74
C LYS A 202 -0.14 12.28 2.83
N SER A 203 0.09 12.79 4.03
CA SER A 203 0.20 11.96 5.24
C SER A 203 -1.19 11.48 5.70
N ALA A 204 -1.22 10.43 6.51
CA ALA A 204 -2.47 10.00 7.13
C ALA A 204 -3.11 11.10 7.97
N ARG A 205 -2.29 11.92 8.65
CA ARG A 205 -2.77 13.08 9.43
C ARG A 205 -3.46 14.11 8.53
N GLU A 206 -2.82 14.52 7.43
CA GLU A 206 -3.43 15.45 6.47
C GLU A 206 -4.76 14.94 5.92
N LEU A 207 -4.85 13.63 5.60
CA LEU A 207 -6.11 13.03 5.11
C LEU A 207 -7.23 13.06 6.16
N VAL A 208 -6.90 12.92 7.44
CA VAL A 208 -7.88 13.06 8.53
C VAL A 208 -8.28 14.50 8.72
N ASP A 209 -7.34 15.43 8.74
CA ASP A 209 -7.58 16.86 8.94
C ASP A 209 -8.42 17.46 7.78
N GLU A 210 -8.24 16.95 6.57
CA GLU A 210 -9.05 17.29 5.38
C GLU A 210 -10.42 16.63 5.36
N ASN A 211 -10.75 15.76 6.31
CA ASN A 211 -11.95 14.92 6.29
C ASN A 211 -12.10 14.12 4.99
N ALA A 212 -10.99 13.63 4.46
CA ALA A 212 -10.93 12.90 3.20
C ALA A 212 -11.74 11.58 3.19
N GLY A 213 -12.15 11.08 4.35
CA GLY A 213 -12.86 9.80 4.46
C GLY A 213 -12.03 8.57 4.08
N ILE A 214 -10.72 8.73 3.79
CA ILE A 214 -9.81 7.66 3.42
C ILE A 214 -9.30 6.94 4.67
N VAL A 215 -8.68 7.68 5.58
CA VAL A 215 -8.24 7.17 6.89
C VAL A 215 -9.32 7.47 7.93
N GLN A 216 -9.76 6.44 8.64
CA GLN A 216 -10.80 6.55 9.68
C GLN A 216 -10.20 6.65 11.08
N ARG A 217 -9.00 6.10 11.27
CA ARG A 217 -8.33 6.11 12.58
C ARG A 217 -6.82 6.22 12.42
N ILE A 218 -6.22 7.11 13.20
CA ILE A 218 -4.78 7.21 13.39
C ILE A 218 -4.36 6.32 14.57
N ASP A 219 -3.23 5.61 14.42
CA ASP A 219 -2.58 4.79 15.46
C ASP A 219 -1.29 5.42 15.94
#